data_ae9e493c97b298e3fda8f34b9af89223
#
_entry.id   ae9e493c97b298e3fda8f34b9af89223
#
_cell.length_a   1.000
_cell.length_b   1.000
_cell.length_c   1.000
_cell.angle_alpha   90.00
_cell.angle_beta   90.00
_cell.angle_gamma   90.00
#
_symmetry.space_group_name_H-M   'P 1'
#
loop_
_entity.id
_entity.type
_entity.pdbx_description
1 polymer ?
#
loop_
_entity_poly.entity_id
_entity_poly.type
_entity_poly.pdbx_seq_one_letter_code
_entity_poly.pdbx_strand_id
1 'polypeptide(L)'
;MSIEAIRSWYVSTQRLLEFLDERKLPPQVAQALHSPNSQPSKIILANLLGPQLLGFLRTEGIHPFHRLAAEGKLAPGVHFAYQGHFFGKGFGAANRTPLVSLSEDVSDVLPGMKLVIEFSKSGLVTDTAYSRLSGSTNLFAFCSVTEIDDATIRAVPYVVGDLIERTGSGLDLRLIDSLHLPVQRIDQFSRTDFRWTPTVKQFNLLKNIPERDVKALVCRLLGEANVPSDWGGEECDLFSSNLSVDGERMSAAFLLKGPARFHEMTLADCGKNGDQIYRLFNTPADVFVVQHCHKITPAVRKTVEAFALSNYSRTCRFTLIDGYDTARILHANGML
;
A
#
# COMPACT_ATOMS: atom_id res chain seq x y z
N MET A 1 -1.02 22.55 0.21
CA MET A 1 -0.09 21.42 0.25
C MET A 1 -0.59 20.45 1.29
N SER A 2 -0.79 19.19 0.92
CA SER A 2 -1.07 18.13 1.88
C SER A 2 0.23 17.76 2.59
N ILE A 3 0.16 17.50 3.87
CA ILE A 3 1.30 17.02 4.66
C ILE A 3 1.03 15.57 4.97
N GLU A 4 1.85 14.69 4.41
CA GLU A 4 1.84 13.27 4.75
C GLU A 4 2.49 13.07 6.10
N ALA A 5 1.87 12.27 6.96
CA ALA A 5 2.35 12.01 8.32
C ALA A 5 1.91 10.63 8.82
N ILE A 6 2.56 10.18 9.89
CA ILE A 6 2.12 9.00 10.66
C ILE A 6 1.40 9.51 11.91
N ARG A 7 0.10 9.16 12.05
CA ARG A 7 -0.60 9.31 13.33
C ARG A 7 -0.26 8.11 14.20
N SER A 8 0.67 8.29 15.13
CA SER A 8 1.18 7.19 15.95
C SER A 8 0.21 6.81 17.07
N TRP A 9 -0.08 5.51 17.18
CA TRP A 9 -0.81 4.90 18.30
C TRP A 9 0.13 4.23 19.30
N TYR A 10 1.29 3.77 18.81
CA TYR A 10 2.38 3.22 19.59
C TYR A 10 3.70 3.82 19.11
N VAL A 11 4.59 4.13 20.05
CA VAL A 11 5.94 4.63 19.80
C VAL A 11 6.91 3.98 20.79
N SER A 12 7.96 3.35 20.27
CA SER A 12 9.09 2.88 21.07
C SER A 12 10.15 3.96 21.14
N THR A 13 10.09 4.82 22.16
CA THR A 13 11.02 5.95 22.32
C THR A 13 12.48 5.49 22.38
N GLN A 14 12.76 4.44 23.15
CA GLN A 14 14.12 3.91 23.30
C GLN A 14 14.70 3.44 21.98
N ARG A 15 13.90 2.75 21.14
CA ARG A 15 14.35 2.23 19.85
C ARG A 15 14.50 3.34 18.81
N LEU A 16 13.61 4.34 18.82
CA LEU A 16 13.72 5.46 17.88
C LEU A 16 15.01 6.27 18.06
N LEU A 17 15.56 6.34 19.27
CA LEU A 17 16.85 6.97 19.52
C LEU A 17 18.02 6.28 18.81
N GLU A 18 17.85 5.01 18.38
CA GLU A 18 18.85 4.30 17.58
C GLU A 18 18.97 4.86 16.15
N PHE A 19 17.91 5.50 15.65
CA PHE A 19 17.82 5.98 14.27
C PHE A 19 17.79 7.50 14.12
N LEU A 20 17.18 8.20 15.06
CA LEU A 20 16.96 9.64 14.94
C LEU A 20 18.16 10.42 15.50
N ASP A 21 18.75 11.28 14.67
CA ASP A 21 19.71 12.27 15.14
C ASP A 21 18.96 13.38 15.89
N GLU A 22 19.02 13.35 17.20
CA GLU A 22 18.33 14.29 18.09
C GLU A 22 18.64 15.76 17.76
N ARG A 23 19.84 16.04 17.26
CA ARG A 23 20.27 17.38 16.88
C ARG A 23 19.48 17.96 15.69
N LYS A 24 18.88 17.09 14.90
CA LYS A 24 18.03 17.45 13.75
C LYS A 24 16.55 17.53 14.11
N LEU A 25 16.17 17.12 15.32
CA LEU A 25 14.79 17.14 15.77
C LEU A 25 14.43 18.50 16.40
N PRO A 26 13.17 18.94 16.30
CA PRO A 26 12.68 20.07 17.09
C PRO A 26 12.96 19.82 18.60
N PRO A 27 13.39 20.84 19.35
CA PRO A 27 13.77 20.67 20.78
C PRO A 27 12.69 19.97 21.62
N GLN A 28 11.44 20.23 21.36
CA GLN A 28 10.30 19.63 22.05
C GLN A 28 10.20 18.12 21.80
N VAL A 29 10.53 17.66 20.57
CA VAL A 29 10.54 16.24 20.21
C VAL A 29 11.73 15.55 20.86
N ALA A 30 12.92 16.14 20.78
CA ALA A 30 14.12 15.62 21.45
C ALA A 30 13.90 15.47 22.97
N GLN A 31 13.35 16.49 23.62
CA GLN A 31 13.00 16.43 25.04
C GLN A 31 11.97 15.33 25.34
N ALA A 32 10.95 15.15 24.49
CA ALA A 32 9.93 14.14 24.69
C ALA A 32 10.47 12.70 24.55
N LEU A 33 11.48 12.48 23.71
CA LEU A 33 12.15 11.19 23.58
C LEU A 33 12.88 10.78 24.89
N HIS A 34 13.39 11.73 25.66
CA HIS A 34 14.04 11.49 26.95
C HIS A 34 13.08 11.38 28.14
N SER A 35 11.80 11.67 27.96
CA SER A 35 10.77 11.59 29.01
C SER A 35 9.62 10.65 28.60
N PRO A 36 9.91 9.39 28.32
CA PRO A 36 8.99 8.51 27.55
C PRO A 36 7.70 8.14 28.28
N ASN A 37 7.66 8.28 29.60
CA ASN A 37 6.54 7.79 30.43
C ASN A 37 5.49 8.87 30.74
N SER A 38 5.74 10.13 30.37
CA SER A 38 4.76 11.19 30.61
C SER A 38 3.74 11.24 29.48
N GLN A 39 2.46 11.40 29.83
CA GLN A 39 1.39 11.52 28.84
C GLN A 39 1.59 12.72 27.88
N PRO A 40 2.01 13.91 28.35
CA PRO A 40 2.32 15.01 27.45
C PRO A 40 3.41 14.68 26.43
N SER A 41 4.48 14.00 26.84
CA SER A 41 5.57 13.60 25.94
C SER A 41 5.09 12.64 24.85
N LYS A 42 4.24 11.68 25.19
CA LYS A 42 3.66 10.76 24.21
C LYS A 42 2.81 11.49 23.17
N ILE A 43 2.01 12.47 23.58
CA ILE A 43 1.18 13.28 22.67
C ILE A 43 2.07 14.13 21.75
N ILE A 44 3.13 14.73 22.28
CA ILE A 44 4.11 15.49 21.49
C ILE A 44 4.76 14.59 20.44
N LEU A 45 5.22 13.40 20.84
CA LEU A 45 5.81 12.42 19.92
C LEU A 45 4.83 12.00 18.84
N ALA A 46 3.58 11.71 19.21
CA ALA A 46 2.54 11.31 18.24
C ALA A 46 2.25 12.38 17.18
N ASN A 47 2.24 13.65 17.58
CA ASN A 47 1.82 14.75 16.70
C ASN A 47 2.99 15.38 15.90
N LEU A 48 4.18 15.45 16.48
CA LEU A 48 5.32 16.14 15.89
C LEU A 48 6.32 15.19 15.22
N LEU A 49 6.45 13.98 15.72
CA LEU A 49 7.39 13.00 15.17
C LEU A 49 6.89 12.37 13.85
N GLY A 50 5.58 12.26 13.68
CA GLY A 50 4.99 11.57 12.54
C GLY A 50 5.46 12.04 11.15
N PRO A 51 5.47 13.36 10.84
CA PRO A 51 5.98 13.86 9.56
C PRO A 51 7.49 13.64 9.39
N GLN A 52 8.25 13.79 10.47
CA GLN A 52 9.71 13.62 10.47
C GLN A 52 10.11 12.16 10.31
N LEU A 53 9.36 11.26 10.94
CA LEU A 53 9.59 9.83 10.82
C LEU A 53 9.32 9.34 9.39
N LEU A 54 8.28 9.84 8.74
CA LEU A 54 8.02 9.50 7.34
C LEU A 54 9.13 10.00 6.41
N GLY A 55 9.64 11.22 6.66
CA GLY A 55 10.82 11.76 5.97
C GLY A 55 12.07 10.90 6.19
N PHE A 56 12.31 10.46 7.43
CA PHE A 56 13.39 9.55 7.77
C PHE A 56 13.29 8.21 7.03
N LEU A 57 12.12 7.57 7.02
CA LEU A 57 11.92 6.30 6.30
C LEU A 57 12.24 6.43 4.80
N ARG A 58 11.96 7.60 4.21
CA ARG A 58 12.28 7.91 2.81
C ARG A 58 13.78 8.07 2.56
N THR A 59 14.49 8.78 3.45
CA THR A 59 15.93 9.06 3.31
C THR A 59 16.81 7.85 3.61
N GLU A 60 16.47 7.07 4.62
CA GLU A 60 17.23 5.89 5.02
C GLU A 60 16.93 4.64 4.16
N GLY A 61 16.05 4.77 3.17
CA GLY A 61 15.76 3.70 2.24
C GLY A 61 15.15 2.45 2.89
N ILE A 62 14.34 2.65 3.94
CA ILE A 62 13.62 1.54 4.59
C ILE A 62 12.66 0.92 3.58
N HIS A 63 12.87 -0.34 3.28
CA HIS A 63 12.07 -1.03 2.28
C HIS A 63 10.77 -1.59 2.87
N PRO A 64 9.71 -1.68 2.03
CA PRO A 64 8.48 -2.34 2.44
C PRO A 64 8.69 -3.83 2.63
N PHE A 65 7.95 -4.40 3.56
CA PHE A 65 7.94 -5.84 3.85
C PHE A 65 7.77 -6.69 2.58
N HIS A 66 6.80 -6.36 1.73
CA HIS A 66 6.52 -7.11 0.50
C HIS A 66 7.71 -7.14 -0.47
N ARG A 67 8.45 -6.04 -0.56
CA ARG A 67 9.66 -5.97 -1.36
C ARG A 67 10.75 -6.88 -0.80
N LEU A 68 11.01 -6.79 0.50
CA LEU A 68 12.02 -7.63 1.16
C LEU A 68 11.67 -9.12 1.06
N ALA A 69 10.37 -9.45 1.18
CA ALA A 69 9.87 -10.81 0.99
C ALA A 69 10.11 -11.30 -0.45
N ALA A 70 9.74 -10.51 -1.45
CA ALA A 70 9.91 -10.85 -2.86
C ALA A 70 11.40 -11.02 -3.25
N GLU A 71 12.28 -10.19 -2.66
CA GLU A 71 13.73 -10.26 -2.88
C GLU A 71 14.44 -11.34 -2.02
N GLY A 72 13.72 -12.03 -1.12
CA GLY A 72 14.29 -13.01 -0.19
C GLY A 72 15.24 -12.39 0.83
N LYS A 73 15.04 -11.11 1.18
CA LYS A 73 15.92 -10.32 2.07
C LYS A 73 15.41 -10.18 3.49
N LEU A 74 14.32 -10.84 3.84
CA LEU A 74 13.85 -10.86 5.23
C LEU A 74 14.79 -11.71 6.08
N ALA A 75 15.35 -11.12 7.13
CA ALA A 75 16.22 -11.77 8.10
C ALA A 75 16.15 -11.06 9.45
N PRO A 76 16.51 -11.70 10.58
CA PRO A 76 16.63 -11.03 11.86
C PRO A 76 17.52 -9.79 11.77
N GLY A 77 17.08 -8.68 12.39
CA GLY A 77 17.71 -7.37 12.33
C GLY A 77 17.34 -6.50 11.14
N VAL A 78 16.66 -7.03 10.13
CA VAL A 78 16.21 -6.24 8.97
C VAL A 78 15.04 -5.36 9.37
N HIS A 79 15.11 -4.08 8.95
CA HIS A 79 14.07 -3.09 9.16
C HIS A 79 13.12 -3.04 7.98
N PHE A 80 11.83 -2.89 8.26
CA PHE A 80 10.82 -2.82 7.22
C PHE A 80 9.65 -1.91 7.62
N ALA A 81 9.00 -1.35 6.62
CA ALA A 81 7.70 -0.70 6.74
C ALA A 81 6.61 -1.63 6.19
N TYR A 82 5.48 -1.66 6.86
CA TYR A 82 4.36 -2.49 6.44
C TYR A 82 3.03 -1.77 6.67
N GLN A 83 2.17 -1.79 5.67
CA GLN A 83 0.78 -1.38 5.77
C GLN A 83 -0.09 -2.61 5.56
N GLY A 84 -0.87 -2.99 6.56
CA GLY A 84 -1.65 -4.21 6.49
C GLY A 84 -2.89 -4.23 7.38
N HIS A 85 -3.63 -5.35 7.32
CA HIS A 85 -4.86 -5.59 8.06
C HIS A 85 -4.58 -6.50 9.25
N PHE A 86 -4.16 -5.89 10.35
CA PHE A 86 -3.77 -6.60 11.55
C PHE A 86 -4.96 -7.01 12.42
N PHE A 87 -4.78 -8.12 13.13
CA PHE A 87 -5.62 -8.52 14.25
C PHE A 87 -4.89 -8.30 15.57
N GLY A 88 -5.40 -7.38 16.38
CA GLY A 88 -4.82 -7.00 17.68
C GLY A 88 -5.31 -7.86 18.83
N LYS A 89 -4.37 -8.39 19.62
CA LYS A 89 -4.63 -9.18 20.83
C LYS A 89 -3.99 -8.55 22.07
N GLY A 90 -4.62 -8.78 23.21
CA GLY A 90 -4.09 -8.35 24.50
C GLY A 90 -4.47 -6.94 24.93
N PHE A 91 -5.23 -6.20 24.10
CA PHE A 91 -5.62 -4.81 24.37
C PHE A 91 -6.83 -4.67 25.31
N GLY A 92 -7.56 -5.74 25.62
CA GLY A 92 -8.73 -5.67 26.51
C GLY A 92 -8.39 -5.23 27.93
N ALA A 93 -9.29 -4.48 28.57
CA ALA A 93 -9.11 -3.95 29.91
C ALA A 93 -8.88 -5.03 30.98
N ALA A 94 -9.46 -6.23 30.79
CA ALA A 94 -9.26 -7.37 31.69
C ALA A 94 -7.90 -8.05 31.52
N ASN A 95 -7.16 -7.76 30.47
CA ASN A 95 -5.88 -8.40 30.18
C ASN A 95 -4.74 -7.68 30.91
N ARG A 96 -4.21 -8.34 31.96
CA ARG A 96 -3.12 -7.81 32.80
C ARG A 96 -1.72 -8.02 32.22
N THR A 97 -1.57 -8.72 31.10
CA THR A 97 -0.25 -8.92 30.49
C THR A 97 0.30 -7.58 29.99
N PRO A 98 1.58 -7.29 30.23
CA PRO A 98 2.21 -6.06 29.75
C PRO A 98 2.42 -6.06 28.24
N LEU A 99 2.40 -7.24 27.60
CA LEU A 99 2.64 -7.41 26.18
C LEU A 99 1.32 -7.52 25.41
N VAL A 100 1.33 -6.96 24.24
CA VAL A 100 0.27 -7.03 23.22
C VAL A 100 0.87 -7.46 21.89
N SER A 101 0.04 -7.98 21.01
CA SER A 101 0.48 -8.35 19.65
C SER A 101 -0.49 -7.89 18.58
N LEU A 102 0.07 -7.57 17.44
CA LEU A 102 -0.63 -7.39 16.17
C LEU A 102 -0.20 -8.53 15.25
N SER A 103 -1.14 -9.18 14.61
CA SER A 103 -0.83 -10.29 13.70
C SER A 103 -1.57 -10.16 12.40
N GLU A 104 -0.90 -10.54 11.31
CA GLU A 104 -1.49 -10.61 9.97
C GLU A 104 -1.03 -11.88 9.26
N ASP A 105 -1.95 -12.49 8.50
CA ASP A 105 -1.64 -13.57 7.59
C ASP A 105 -0.95 -12.96 6.35
N VAL A 106 0.28 -13.33 6.09
CA VAL A 106 1.07 -12.88 4.95
C VAL A 106 1.32 -13.99 3.94
N SER A 107 0.50 -15.04 3.98
CA SER A 107 0.58 -16.21 3.09
C SER A 107 0.49 -15.83 1.60
N ASP A 108 -0.10 -14.69 1.32
CA ASP A 108 -0.20 -14.11 -0.03
C ASP A 108 1.17 -13.79 -0.64
N VAL A 109 2.14 -13.42 0.20
CA VAL A 109 3.50 -13.04 -0.21
C VAL A 109 4.50 -14.13 0.15
N LEU A 110 4.33 -14.74 1.32
CA LEU A 110 5.15 -15.81 1.86
C LEU A 110 4.23 -16.98 2.26
N PRO A 111 4.08 -18.00 1.41
CA PRO A 111 3.13 -19.09 1.63
C PRO A 111 3.22 -19.73 3.01
N GLY A 112 2.11 -19.79 3.74
CA GLY A 112 2.00 -20.38 5.06
C GLY A 112 2.57 -19.56 6.21
N MET A 113 3.02 -18.31 5.95
CA MET A 113 3.65 -17.45 6.95
C MET A 113 2.67 -16.46 7.57
N LYS A 114 2.94 -16.10 8.82
CA LYS A 114 2.24 -15.08 9.57
C LYS A 114 3.21 -14.05 10.11
N LEU A 115 2.89 -12.78 9.95
CA LEU A 115 3.61 -11.69 10.60
C LEU A 115 3.01 -11.45 12.00
N VAL A 116 3.86 -11.44 13.02
CA VAL A 116 3.48 -11.15 14.42
C VAL A 116 4.38 -10.04 14.95
N ILE A 117 3.76 -8.93 15.34
CA ILE A 117 4.43 -7.75 15.90
C ILE A 117 4.09 -7.71 17.38
N GLU A 118 5.09 -7.86 18.26
CA GLU A 118 4.90 -7.88 19.71
C GLU A 118 5.54 -6.65 20.37
N PHE A 119 4.82 -6.05 21.32
CA PHE A 119 5.31 -4.86 22.03
C PHE A 119 4.64 -4.64 23.40
N SER A 120 5.28 -3.79 24.21
CA SER A 120 4.78 -3.42 25.52
C SER A 120 3.69 -2.36 25.44
N LYS A 121 2.64 -2.49 26.26
CA LYS A 121 1.60 -1.46 26.42
C LYS A 121 2.14 -0.10 26.87
N SER A 122 3.32 -0.06 27.48
CA SER A 122 3.93 1.19 27.95
C SER A 122 4.22 2.20 26.82
N GLY A 123 4.38 1.74 25.58
CA GLY A 123 4.58 2.59 24.41
C GLY A 123 3.29 3.10 23.76
N LEU A 124 2.11 2.75 24.28
CA LEU A 124 0.85 3.27 23.78
C LEU A 124 0.71 4.77 24.07
N VAL A 125 0.33 5.53 23.05
CA VAL A 125 0.35 6.99 23.07
C VAL A 125 -0.82 7.58 23.84
N THR A 126 -2.01 7.02 23.68
CA THR A 126 -3.26 7.48 24.31
C THR A 126 -4.17 6.31 24.69
N ASP A 127 -5.15 6.57 25.53
CA ASP A 127 -6.16 5.55 25.87
C ASP A 127 -6.95 5.10 24.63
N THR A 128 -7.16 5.98 23.67
CA THR A 128 -7.79 5.66 22.37
C THR A 128 -6.98 4.60 21.59
N ALA A 129 -5.66 4.51 21.81
CA ALA A 129 -4.82 3.51 21.16
C ALA A 129 -5.23 2.08 21.52
N TYR A 130 -5.73 1.85 22.73
CA TYR A 130 -6.23 0.53 23.15
C TYR A 130 -7.40 0.06 22.26
N SER A 131 -8.37 0.91 22.04
CA SER A 131 -9.52 0.57 21.17
C SER A 131 -9.13 0.52 19.70
N ARG A 132 -8.24 1.43 19.26
CA ARG A 132 -7.82 1.51 17.85
C ARG A 132 -6.99 0.30 17.42
N LEU A 133 -6.17 -0.26 18.28
CA LEU A 133 -5.31 -1.41 18.02
C LEU A 133 -5.95 -2.75 18.34
N SER A 134 -7.15 -2.76 18.94
CA SER A 134 -7.87 -3.99 19.30
C SER A 134 -8.70 -4.52 18.12
N GLY A 135 -8.71 -5.84 17.93
CA GLY A 135 -9.48 -6.50 16.87
C GLY A 135 -8.87 -6.26 15.48
N SER A 136 -9.72 -6.33 14.46
CA SER A 136 -9.30 -6.20 13.05
C SER A 136 -9.21 -4.75 12.62
N THR A 137 -8.03 -4.32 12.15
CA THR A 137 -7.81 -2.93 11.76
C THR A 137 -6.65 -2.76 10.77
N ASN A 138 -6.80 -1.81 9.84
CA ASN A 138 -5.70 -1.43 8.96
C ASN A 138 -4.75 -0.49 9.68
N LEU A 139 -3.45 -0.83 9.69
CA LEU A 139 -2.41 -0.06 10.36
C LEU A 139 -1.15 0.00 9.52
N PHE A 140 -0.40 1.06 9.74
CA PHE A 140 1.00 1.17 9.35
C PHE A 140 1.88 0.74 10.51
N ALA A 141 2.95 -0.02 10.23
CA ALA A 141 3.96 -0.39 11.20
C ALA A 141 5.37 -0.21 10.61
N PHE A 142 6.26 0.41 11.38
CA PHE A 142 7.70 0.39 11.13
C PHE A 142 8.35 -0.50 12.16
N CYS A 143 9.01 -1.57 11.71
CA CYS A 143 9.46 -2.68 12.57
C CYS A 143 10.87 -3.14 12.24
N SER A 144 11.44 -3.92 13.16
CA SER A 144 12.61 -4.77 12.92
C SER A 144 12.22 -6.23 13.11
N VAL A 145 12.66 -7.11 12.19
CA VAL A 145 12.52 -8.56 12.35
C VAL A 145 13.38 -9.03 13.51
N THR A 146 12.81 -9.83 14.40
CA THR A 146 13.55 -10.44 15.52
C THR A 146 13.83 -11.91 15.30
N GLU A 147 12.88 -12.63 14.68
CA GLU A 147 12.98 -14.07 14.49
C GLU A 147 12.14 -14.48 13.28
N ILE A 148 12.58 -15.51 12.57
CA ILE A 148 11.81 -16.17 11.51
C ILE A 148 11.87 -17.66 11.79
N ASP A 149 10.69 -18.29 11.94
CA ASP A 149 10.51 -19.72 12.00
C ASP A 149 9.71 -20.24 10.78
N ASP A 150 9.36 -21.53 10.74
CA ASP A 150 8.70 -22.15 9.60
C ASP A 150 7.29 -21.58 9.29
N ALA A 151 6.65 -20.91 10.24
CA ALA A 151 5.28 -20.42 10.12
C ALA A 151 5.11 -18.95 10.52
N THR A 152 6.14 -18.34 11.13
CA THR A 152 5.97 -17.02 11.74
C THR A 152 7.20 -16.13 11.54
N ILE A 153 6.95 -14.90 11.16
CA ILE A 153 7.91 -13.80 11.20
C ILE A 153 7.58 -12.96 12.42
N ARG A 154 8.48 -12.94 13.41
CA ARG A 154 8.34 -12.12 14.60
C ARG A 154 9.06 -10.80 14.41
N ALA A 155 8.41 -9.73 14.82
CA ALA A 155 8.96 -8.39 14.71
C ALA A 155 8.61 -7.55 15.95
N VAL A 156 9.41 -6.52 16.16
CA VAL A 156 9.18 -5.51 17.20
C VAL A 156 9.08 -4.14 16.55
N PRO A 157 8.08 -3.33 16.93
CA PRO A 157 7.84 -2.07 16.27
C PRO A 157 8.67 -0.93 16.84
N TYR A 158 9.00 0.01 16.00
CA TYR A 158 9.43 1.37 16.34
C TYR A 158 8.22 2.28 16.48
N VAL A 159 7.28 2.17 15.52
CA VAL A 159 6.03 2.92 15.48
C VAL A 159 4.94 2.02 14.91
N VAL A 160 3.73 2.16 15.47
CA VAL A 160 2.48 1.66 14.89
C VAL A 160 1.49 2.81 14.83
N GLY A 161 0.84 2.99 13.68
CA GLY A 161 -0.07 4.13 13.50
C GLY A 161 -0.92 4.03 12.25
N ASP A 162 -1.56 5.16 11.93
CA ASP A 162 -2.22 5.37 10.64
C ASP A 162 -1.35 6.27 9.77
N LEU A 163 -1.22 5.94 8.49
CA LEU A 163 -0.73 6.92 7.52
C LEU A 163 -1.86 7.89 7.18
N ILE A 164 -1.60 9.16 7.34
CA ILE A 164 -2.57 10.23 7.13
C ILE A 164 -2.02 11.29 6.18
N GLU A 165 -2.95 11.92 5.46
CA GLU A 165 -2.72 13.15 4.74
C GLU A 165 -3.45 14.28 5.48
N ARG A 166 -2.75 15.36 5.82
CA ARG A 166 -3.34 16.56 6.40
C ARG A 166 -3.67 17.53 5.30
N THR A 167 -4.93 17.80 5.10
CA THR A 167 -5.40 18.84 4.18
C THR A 167 -5.26 20.21 4.84
N GLY A 168 -5.16 21.28 4.01
CA GLY A 168 -5.14 22.66 4.52
C GLY A 168 -6.40 23.06 5.33
N SER A 169 -7.47 22.27 5.25
CA SER A 169 -8.69 22.43 6.07
C SER A 169 -8.59 21.79 7.46
N GLY A 170 -7.46 21.17 7.81
CA GLY A 170 -7.27 20.46 9.06
C GLY A 170 -7.92 19.06 9.11
N LEU A 171 -8.49 18.60 8.01
CA LEU A 171 -9.06 17.26 7.90
C LEU A 171 -7.94 16.25 7.67
N ASP A 172 -7.81 15.27 8.56
CA ASP A 172 -6.88 14.15 8.39
C ASP A 172 -7.53 13.06 7.56
N LEU A 173 -6.99 12.80 6.37
CA LEU A 173 -7.40 11.69 5.50
C LEU A 173 -6.41 10.54 5.64
N ARG A 174 -6.87 9.31 5.48
CA ARG A 174 -5.96 8.17 5.33
C ARG A 174 -5.18 8.35 4.05
N LEU A 175 -3.86 8.26 4.12
CA LEU A 175 -2.99 8.46 2.96
C LEU A 175 -3.34 7.48 1.83
N ILE A 176 -3.63 6.22 2.18
CA ILE A 176 -3.99 5.20 1.19
C ILE A 176 -5.26 5.56 0.41
N ASP A 177 -6.24 6.18 1.07
CA ASP A 177 -7.48 6.60 0.43
C ASP A 177 -7.23 7.77 -0.53
N SER A 178 -6.20 8.59 -0.26
CA SER A 178 -5.79 9.68 -1.14
C SER A 178 -4.92 9.20 -2.33
N LEU A 179 -4.20 8.09 -2.18
CA LEU A 179 -3.39 7.49 -3.25
C LEU A 179 -4.21 6.66 -4.23
N HIS A 180 -5.35 6.11 -3.78
CA HIS A 180 -6.25 5.37 -4.66
C HIS A 180 -7.01 6.34 -5.57
N LEU A 181 -6.70 6.25 -6.87
CA LEU A 181 -7.38 7.03 -7.91
C LEU A 181 -8.58 6.24 -8.42
N PRO A 182 -9.82 6.69 -8.19
CA PRO A 182 -11.00 6.08 -8.80
C PRO A 182 -10.92 6.09 -10.32
N VAL A 183 -11.26 4.99 -10.97
CA VAL A 183 -11.22 4.84 -12.45
C VAL A 183 -12.03 5.94 -13.15
N GLN A 184 -13.12 6.39 -12.52
CA GLN A 184 -14.02 7.43 -13.02
C GLN A 184 -13.35 8.81 -13.17
N ARG A 185 -12.24 9.07 -12.47
CA ARG A 185 -11.49 10.32 -12.55
C ARG A 185 -10.49 10.37 -13.69
N ILE A 186 -10.30 9.26 -14.41
CA ILE A 186 -9.44 9.17 -15.59
C ILE A 186 -10.25 9.65 -16.80
N ASP A 187 -9.82 10.76 -17.40
CA ASP A 187 -10.57 11.45 -18.46
C ASP A 187 -10.74 10.57 -19.73
N GLN A 188 -9.80 9.68 -20.02
CA GLN A 188 -9.89 8.72 -21.11
C GLN A 188 -11.09 7.78 -20.98
N PHE A 189 -11.60 7.59 -19.78
CA PHE A 189 -12.78 6.75 -19.51
C PHE A 189 -14.07 7.55 -19.29
N SER A 190 -14.08 8.85 -19.59
CA SER A 190 -15.24 9.74 -19.40
C SER A 190 -16.51 9.31 -20.14
N ARG A 191 -16.37 8.56 -21.23
CA ARG A 191 -17.50 7.99 -21.98
C ARG A 191 -18.08 6.73 -21.36
N THR A 192 -17.45 6.17 -20.32
CA THR A 192 -17.85 4.92 -19.70
C THR A 192 -18.95 5.17 -18.66
N ASP A 193 -20.08 4.48 -18.84
CA ASP A 193 -21.12 4.46 -17.80
C ASP A 193 -20.74 3.48 -16.68
N PHE A 194 -20.14 3.98 -15.63
CA PHE A 194 -19.74 3.19 -14.46
C PHE A 194 -20.91 2.70 -13.60
N ARG A 195 -22.15 3.14 -13.87
CA ARG A 195 -23.38 2.63 -13.23
C ARG A 195 -23.91 1.39 -13.92
N TRP A 196 -23.57 1.22 -15.19
CA TRP A 196 -23.97 0.04 -15.92
C TRP A 196 -23.37 -1.23 -15.29
N THR A 197 -24.22 -2.24 -15.09
CA THR A 197 -23.79 -3.52 -14.50
C THR A 197 -23.95 -4.61 -15.56
N PRO A 198 -22.86 -5.24 -16.03
CA PRO A 198 -22.94 -6.32 -16.98
C PRO A 198 -23.70 -7.52 -16.39
N THR A 199 -24.54 -8.12 -17.18
CA THR A 199 -25.14 -9.43 -16.84
C THR A 199 -24.04 -10.49 -16.78
N VAL A 200 -24.29 -11.61 -16.13
CA VAL A 200 -23.34 -12.75 -16.07
C VAL A 200 -22.91 -13.19 -17.48
N LYS A 201 -23.85 -13.18 -18.46
CA LYS A 201 -23.53 -13.52 -19.85
C LYS A 201 -22.56 -12.52 -20.47
N GLN A 202 -22.78 -11.23 -20.29
CA GLN A 202 -21.90 -10.16 -20.79
C GLN A 202 -20.54 -10.19 -20.10
N PHE A 203 -20.50 -10.35 -18.78
CA PHE A 203 -19.25 -10.50 -18.05
C PHE A 203 -18.41 -11.69 -18.55
N ASN A 204 -19.07 -12.81 -18.85
CA ASN A 204 -18.40 -14.00 -19.39
C ASN A 204 -17.84 -13.82 -20.81
N LEU A 205 -18.27 -12.80 -21.57
CA LEU A 205 -17.66 -12.49 -22.87
C LEU A 205 -16.21 -12.05 -22.76
N LEU A 206 -15.81 -11.52 -21.60
CA LEU A 206 -14.41 -11.14 -21.33
C LEU A 206 -13.43 -12.32 -21.53
N LYS A 207 -13.89 -13.57 -21.40
CA LYS A 207 -13.08 -14.76 -21.70
C LYS A 207 -12.52 -14.79 -23.12
N ASN A 208 -13.23 -14.14 -24.05
CA ASN A 208 -12.93 -14.18 -25.48
C ASN A 208 -12.17 -12.93 -25.96
N ILE A 209 -11.85 -12.00 -25.06
CA ILE A 209 -11.15 -10.76 -25.40
C ILE A 209 -9.68 -10.90 -25.00
N PRO A 210 -8.76 -11.08 -25.95
CA PRO A 210 -7.34 -11.21 -25.67
C PRO A 210 -6.77 -9.99 -24.97
N GLU A 211 -5.75 -10.19 -24.15
CA GLU A 211 -5.01 -9.11 -23.47
C GLU A 211 -4.53 -8.03 -24.44
N ARG A 212 -3.99 -8.44 -25.59
CA ARG A 212 -3.54 -7.53 -26.64
C ARG A 212 -4.63 -6.57 -27.12
N ASP A 213 -5.90 -7.00 -27.14
CA ASP A 213 -7.00 -6.17 -27.61
C ASP A 213 -7.39 -5.14 -26.55
N VAL A 214 -7.33 -5.50 -25.28
CA VAL A 214 -7.44 -4.56 -24.14
C VAL A 214 -6.30 -3.55 -24.17
N LYS A 215 -5.05 -4.02 -24.35
CA LYS A 215 -3.85 -3.18 -24.49
C LYS A 215 -3.98 -2.21 -25.66
N ALA A 216 -4.43 -2.69 -26.82
CA ALA A 216 -4.67 -1.86 -28.01
C ALA A 216 -5.74 -0.79 -27.76
N LEU A 217 -6.83 -1.14 -27.06
CA LEU A 217 -7.85 -0.16 -26.67
C LEU A 217 -7.25 0.92 -25.75
N VAL A 218 -6.51 0.53 -24.72
CA VAL A 218 -5.88 1.48 -23.79
C VAL A 218 -4.92 2.41 -24.53
N CYS A 219 -4.05 1.87 -25.41
CA CYS A 219 -3.17 2.68 -26.27
C CYS A 219 -3.97 3.70 -27.10
N ARG A 220 -5.04 3.26 -27.75
CA ARG A 220 -5.90 4.15 -28.55
C ARG A 220 -6.53 5.26 -27.71
N LEU A 221 -7.02 4.95 -26.52
CA LEU A 221 -7.62 5.92 -25.61
C LEU A 221 -6.60 6.94 -25.08
N LEU A 222 -5.34 6.52 -24.90
CA LEU A 222 -4.23 7.37 -24.52
C LEU A 222 -3.62 8.14 -25.71
N GLY A 223 -4.06 7.88 -26.94
CA GLY A 223 -3.48 8.47 -28.15
C GLY A 223 -2.07 7.98 -28.47
N GLU A 224 -1.71 6.79 -28.00
CA GLU A 224 -0.42 6.17 -28.30
C GLU A 224 -0.43 5.61 -29.74
N ALA A 225 0.60 5.93 -30.50
CA ALA A 225 0.71 5.53 -31.92
C ALA A 225 1.00 4.04 -32.09
N ASN A 226 1.67 3.41 -31.15
CA ASN A 226 2.10 2.04 -31.22
C ASN A 226 1.67 1.24 -29.99
N VAL A 227 1.31 -0.02 -30.20
CA VAL A 227 1.07 -0.97 -29.10
C VAL A 227 2.40 -1.69 -28.81
N PRO A 228 2.97 -1.56 -27.60
CA PRO A 228 4.22 -2.25 -27.27
C PRO A 228 4.08 -3.76 -27.37
N SER A 229 5.08 -4.44 -27.92
CA SER A 229 5.15 -5.91 -27.94
C SER A 229 5.74 -6.43 -26.63
N ASP A 230 5.19 -7.54 -26.15
CA ASP A 230 5.69 -8.19 -24.93
C ASP A 230 6.93 -9.03 -25.28
N TRP A 231 8.00 -8.89 -24.50
CA TRP A 231 9.25 -9.65 -24.67
C TRP A 231 9.70 -10.38 -23.39
N GLY A 232 8.92 -10.26 -22.29
CA GLY A 232 9.07 -11.08 -21.08
C GLY A 232 10.04 -10.54 -20.02
N GLY A 233 10.53 -9.33 -20.18
CA GLY A 233 11.45 -8.68 -19.23
C GLY A 233 11.07 -7.23 -18.90
N GLU A 234 9.88 -6.81 -19.32
CA GLU A 234 9.37 -5.45 -19.18
C GLU A 234 9.17 -5.08 -17.70
N GLU A 235 9.40 -3.82 -17.38
CA GLU A 235 9.01 -3.24 -16.08
C GLU A 235 7.49 -3.07 -15.99
N CYS A 236 6.84 -2.73 -17.12
CA CYS A 236 5.39 -2.61 -17.26
C CYS A 236 4.94 -2.98 -18.68
N ASP A 237 3.67 -3.35 -18.85
CA ASP A 237 3.11 -3.74 -20.15
C ASP A 237 2.90 -2.53 -21.08
N LEU A 238 2.69 -1.35 -20.50
CA LEU A 238 2.55 -0.07 -21.21
C LEU A 238 2.99 1.07 -20.29
N PHE A 239 3.82 1.97 -20.83
CA PHE A 239 4.09 3.29 -20.25
C PHE A 239 3.53 4.38 -21.17
N SER A 240 2.87 5.38 -20.58
CA SER A 240 2.34 6.53 -21.33
C SER A 240 2.49 7.81 -20.51
N SER A 241 2.80 8.91 -21.18
CA SER A 241 2.77 10.25 -20.59
C SER A 241 1.47 10.99 -20.90
N ASN A 242 0.46 10.30 -21.42
CA ASN A 242 -0.77 10.90 -21.94
C ASN A 242 -2.00 10.62 -21.07
N LEU A 243 -1.84 9.99 -19.90
CA LEU A 243 -2.97 9.84 -18.97
C LEU A 243 -3.41 11.24 -18.50
N SER A 244 -4.71 11.46 -18.46
CA SER A 244 -5.28 12.70 -17.92
C SER A 244 -6.22 12.36 -16.76
N VAL A 245 -6.07 13.09 -15.66
CA VAL A 245 -6.86 12.93 -14.44
C VAL A 245 -7.40 14.29 -14.04
N ASP A 246 -8.72 14.47 -14.09
CA ASP A 246 -9.37 15.76 -13.81
C ASP A 246 -8.80 16.92 -14.64
N GLY A 247 -8.41 16.67 -15.89
CA GLY A 247 -7.80 17.63 -16.81
C GLY A 247 -6.27 17.80 -16.65
N GLU A 248 -5.64 17.20 -15.66
CA GLU A 248 -4.19 17.23 -15.48
C GLU A 248 -3.51 16.04 -16.15
N ARG A 249 -2.48 16.32 -16.96
CA ARG A 249 -1.71 15.28 -17.65
C ARG A 249 -0.68 14.65 -16.71
N MET A 250 -0.64 13.32 -16.68
CA MET A 250 0.22 12.52 -15.82
C MET A 250 0.88 11.38 -16.59
N SER A 251 2.06 10.96 -16.12
CA SER A 251 2.68 9.72 -16.57
C SER A 251 2.02 8.51 -15.90
N ALA A 252 1.81 7.43 -16.67
CA ALA A 252 1.19 6.21 -16.15
C ALA A 252 1.91 4.96 -16.61
N ALA A 253 2.03 3.98 -15.72
CA ALA A 253 2.51 2.65 -16.01
C ALA A 253 1.39 1.63 -15.77
N PHE A 254 1.25 0.68 -16.68
CA PHE A 254 0.16 -0.28 -16.70
C PHE A 254 0.68 -1.71 -16.58
N LEU A 255 0.02 -2.49 -15.73
CA LEU A 255 0.05 -3.93 -15.70
C LEU A 255 -1.29 -4.44 -16.18
N LEU A 256 -1.31 -5.08 -17.35
CA LEU A 256 -2.51 -5.56 -18.02
C LEU A 256 -2.54 -7.08 -18.01
N LYS A 257 -3.65 -7.67 -17.57
CA LYS A 257 -3.83 -9.11 -17.49
C LYS A 257 -5.11 -9.56 -18.20
N GLY A 258 -4.89 -10.37 -19.20
CA GLY A 258 -5.94 -10.93 -20.04
C GLY A 258 -6.60 -12.18 -19.44
N PRO A 259 -7.49 -12.83 -20.24
CA PRO A 259 -8.31 -13.94 -19.78
C PRO A 259 -7.65 -15.32 -19.90
N ALA A 260 -6.33 -15.43 -20.01
CA ALA A 260 -5.64 -16.72 -20.17
C ALA A 260 -6.07 -17.74 -19.08
N ARG A 261 -6.36 -17.23 -17.89
CA ARG A 261 -7.05 -17.95 -16.82
C ARG A 261 -8.17 -17.04 -16.31
N PHE A 262 -9.40 -17.29 -16.75
CA PHE A 262 -10.56 -16.46 -16.37
C PHE A 262 -11.01 -16.80 -14.94
N HIS A 263 -10.27 -16.31 -13.96
CA HIS A 263 -10.52 -16.43 -12.52
C HIS A 263 -10.14 -15.15 -11.78
N GLU A 264 -10.41 -15.08 -10.50
CA GLU A 264 -10.01 -13.94 -9.66
C GLU A 264 -8.47 -13.81 -9.66
N MET A 265 -7.96 -12.60 -9.89
CA MET A 265 -6.53 -12.29 -9.91
C MET A 265 -5.89 -12.54 -8.56
N THR A 266 -4.88 -13.35 -8.54
CA THR A 266 -4.04 -13.63 -7.37
C THR A 266 -2.62 -13.09 -7.57
N LEU A 267 -1.78 -13.09 -6.54
CA LEU A 267 -0.38 -12.69 -6.70
C LEU A 267 0.39 -13.60 -7.65
N ALA A 268 0.01 -14.87 -7.77
CA ALA A 268 0.61 -15.79 -8.73
C ALA A 268 0.39 -15.39 -10.20
N ASP A 269 -0.68 -14.62 -10.49
CA ASP A 269 -0.94 -14.07 -11.82
C ASP A 269 -0.08 -12.83 -12.12
N CYS A 270 0.53 -12.25 -11.08
CA CYS A 270 1.46 -11.12 -11.17
C CYS A 270 2.93 -11.57 -11.16
N GLY A 271 3.22 -12.81 -11.60
CA GLY A 271 4.55 -13.38 -11.59
C GLY A 271 4.92 -14.05 -10.27
N LYS A 272 6.16 -14.55 -10.17
CA LYS A 272 6.62 -15.23 -8.95
C LYS A 272 6.59 -14.24 -7.77
N ASN A 273 5.77 -14.54 -6.76
CA ASN A 273 5.58 -13.70 -5.57
C ASN A 273 5.14 -12.24 -5.87
N GLY A 274 4.42 -12.00 -6.98
CA GLY A 274 3.96 -10.66 -7.34
C GLY A 274 5.04 -9.74 -7.89
N ASP A 275 6.15 -10.27 -8.42
CA ASP A 275 7.31 -9.49 -8.90
C ASP A 275 6.96 -8.49 -10.00
N GLN A 276 5.92 -8.73 -10.78
CA GLN A 276 5.46 -7.78 -11.79
C GLN A 276 4.90 -6.51 -11.17
N ILE A 277 4.24 -6.59 -10.00
CA ILE A 277 3.81 -5.41 -9.26
C ILE A 277 5.04 -4.62 -8.79
N TYR A 278 6.05 -5.31 -8.27
CA TYR A 278 7.31 -4.67 -7.89
C TYR A 278 7.97 -3.94 -9.08
N ARG A 279 8.08 -4.62 -10.23
CA ARG A 279 8.65 -4.01 -11.46
C ARG A 279 7.82 -2.81 -11.93
N LEU A 280 6.49 -2.92 -11.89
CA LEU A 280 5.60 -1.82 -12.23
C LEU A 280 5.93 -0.56 -11.43
N PHE A 281 6.10 -0.68 -10.11
CA PHE A 281 6.40 0.45 -9.24
C PHE A 281 7.84 0.98 -9.33
N ASN A 282 8.74 0.29 -10.01
CA ASN A 282 10.07 0.80 -10.36
C ASN A 282 10.02 1.73 -11.59
N THR A 283 8.96 1.66 -12.40
CA THR A 283 8.77 2.55 -13.55
C THR A 283 8.57 4.00 -13.07
N PRO A 284 9.17 5.01 -13.72
CA PRO A 284 9.03 6.42 -13.32
C PRO A 284 7.68 7.00 -13.77
N ALA A 285 6.57 6.56 -13.17
CA ALA A 285 5.21 7.00 -13.45
C ALA A 285 4.53 7.65 -12.22
N ASP A 286 3.59 8.56 -12.43
CA ASP A 286 2.79 9.21 -11.37
C ASP A 286 1.58 8.37 -10.98
N VAL A 287 1.06 7.58 -11.94
CA VAL A 287 -0.12 6.72 -11.76
C VAL A 287 0.23 5.29 -12.16
N PHE A 288 -0.07 4.34 -11.28
CA PHE A 288 0.11 2.90 -11.52
C PHE A 288 -1.23 2.24 -11.71
N VAL A 289 -1.42 1.60 -12.86
CA VAL A 289 -2.69 0.98 -13.25
C VAL A 289 -2.54 -0.53 -13.31
N VAL A 290 -3.34 -1.23 -12.51
CA VAL A 290 -3.43 -2.70 -12.57
C VAL A 290 -4.81 -3.06 -13.11
N GLN A 291 -4.85 -3.72 -14.26
CA GLN A 291 -6.08 -4.15 -14.91
C GLN A 291 -6.15 -5.68 -14.99
N HIS A 292 -7.33 -6.24 -14.78
CA HIS A 292 -7.61 -7.65 -14.97
C HIS A 292 -9.01 -7.89 -15.56
N CYS A 293 -9.17 -8.96 -16.33
CA CYS A 293 -10.45 -9.34 -16.93
C CYS A 293 -11.44 -10.01 -15.95
N HIS A 294 -11.07 -10.22 -14.70
CA HIS A 294 -11.91 -10.76 -13.64
C HIS A 294 -11.74 -9.93 -12.36
N LYS A 295 -12.28 -10.35 -11.22
CA LYS A 295 -12.08 -9.66 -9.94
C LYS A 295 -10.61 -9.63 -9.56
N ILE A 296 -10.22 -8.57 -8.84
CA ILE A 296 -8.90 -8.43 -8.22
C ILE A 296 -9.04 -8.78 -6.74
N THR A 297 -8.26 -9.77 -6.28
CA THR A 297 -8.34 -10.22 -4.89
C THR A 297 -7.85 -9.15 -3.91
N PRO A 298 -8.28 -9.20 -2.63
CA PRO A 298 -7.76 -8.32 -1.59
C PRO A 298 -6.24 -8.40 -1.42
N ALA A 299 -5.63 -9.56 -1.65
CA ALA A 299 -4.18 -9.76 -1.61
C ALA A 299 -3.45 -8.89 -2.62
N VAL A 300 -3.85 -8.94 -3.90
CA VAL A 300 -3.29 -8.10 -4.95
C VAL A 300 -3.50 -6.62 -4.64
N ARG A 301 -4.71 -6.23 -4.21
CA ARG A 301 -5.01 -4.86 -3.81
C ARG A 301 -4.06 -4.36 -2.72
N LYS A 302 -3.93 -5.10 -1.61
CA LYS A 302 -3.03 -4.75 -0.50
C LYS A 302 -1.57 -4.63 -0.93
N THR A 303 -1.12 -5.48 -1.82
CA THR A 303 0.24 -5.42 -2.36
C THR A 303 0.45 -4.15 -3.17
N VAL A 304 -0.47 -3.80 -4.06
CA VAL A 304 -0.41 -2.54 -4.84
C VAL A 304 -0.43 -1.33 -3.90
N GLU A 305 -1.30 -1.33 -2.89
CA GLU A 305 -1.39 -0.30 -1.85
C GLU A 305 -0.05 -0.15 -1.10
N ALA A 306 0.55 -1.26 -0.70
CA ALA A 306 1.84 -1.26 0.00
C ALA A 306 2.95 -0.66 -0.86
N PHE A 307 3.03 -1.02 -2.15
CA PHE A 307 4.02 -0.45 -3.05
C PHE A 307 3.79 1.03 -3.35
N ALA A 308 2.54 1.47 -3.49
CA ALA A 308 2.20 2.88 -3.66
C ALA A 308 2.65 3.71 -2.46
N LEU A 309 2.45 3.21 -1.24
CA LEU A 309 2.90 3.85 0.00
C LEU A 309 4.42 3.83 0.17
N SER A 310 5.10 2.83 -0.37
CA SER A 310 6.53 2.63 -0.19
C SER A 310 7.41 3.40 -1.16
N ASN A 311 6.83 4.03 -2.17
CA ASN A 311 7.58 4.89 -3.07
C ASN A 311 7.82 6.25 -2.41
N TYR A 312 8.76 6.26 -1.45
CA TYR A 312 9.03 7.42 -0.61
C TYR A 312 9.66 8.60 -1.36
N SER A 313 10.13 8.40 -2.59
CA SER A 313 10.73 9.47 -3.39
C SER A 313 9.71 10.38 -4.04
N ARG A 314 8.48 9.92 -4.20
CA ARG A 314 7.38 10.68 -4.84
C ARG A 314 6.01 10.15 -4.42
N THR A 315 4.98 10.98 -4.54
CA THR A 315 3.59 10.54 -4.36
C THR A 315 3.17 9.73 -5.57
N CYS A 316 2.90 8.43 -5.36
CA CYS A 316 2.43 7.51 -6.39
C CYS A 316 0.95 7.25 -6.21
N ARG A 317 0.15 7.60 -7.20
CA ARG A 317 -1.27 7.20 -7.23
C ARG A 317 -1.39 5.83 -7.88
N PHE A 318 -2.44 5.10 -7.52
CA PHE A 318 -2.75 3.83 -8.18
C PHE A 318 -4.23 3.70 -8.48
N THR A 319 -4.56 2.93 -9.49
CA THR A 319 -5.94 2.55 -9.81
C THR A 319 -6.00 1.06 -10.14
N LEU A 320 -7.14 0.45 -9.80
CA LEU A 320 -7.42 -0.96 -10.07
C LEU A 320 -8.64 -1.02 -10.98
N ILE A 321 -8.46 -1.59 -12.16
CA ILE A 321 -9.51 -1.82 -13.16
C ILE A 321 -9.82 -3.31 -13.14
N ASP A 322 -10.86 -3.71 -12.41
CA ASP A 322 -11.29 -5.09 -12.33
C ASP A 322 -12.10 -5.53 -13.57
N GLY A 323 -12.59 -6.77 -13.58
CA GLY A 323 -13.37 -7.29 -14.69
C GLY A 323 -14.68 -6.54 -14.94
N TYR A 324 -15.30 -5.97 -13.91
CA TYR A 324 -16.50 -5.16 -14.07
C TYR A 324 -16.19 -3.83 -14.74
N ASP A 325 -15.14 -3.16 -14.33
CA ASP A 325 -14.70 -1.89 -14.93
C ASP A 325 -14.13 -2.13 -16.34
N THR A 326 -13.41 -3.24 -16.53
CA THR A 326 -12.97 -3.69 -17.88
C THR A 326 -14.17 -3.88 -18.81
N ALA A 327 -15.23 -4.58 -18.36
CA ALA A 327 -16.43 -4.77 -19.16
C ALA A 327 -17.12 -3.44 -19.52
N ARG A 328 -17.21 -2.51 -18.57
CA ARG A 328 -17.78 -1.16 -18.78
C ARG A 328 -17.00 -0.36 -19.82
N ILE A 329 -15.68 -0.35 -19.71
CA ILE A 329 -14.80 0.35 -20.66
C ILE A 329 -14.90 -0.27 -22.04
N LEU A 330 -14.88 -1.59 -22.17
CA LEU A 330 -15.03 -2.30 -23.45
C LEU A 330 -16.40 -2.05 -24.08
N HIS A 331 -17.47 -2.10 -23.29
CA HIS A 331 -18.84 -1.83 -23.75
C HIS A 331 -18.97 -0.39 -24.27
N ALA A 332 -18.46 0.59 -23.57
CA ALA A 332 -18.46 2.00 -24.00
C ALA A 332 -17.69 2.24 -25.32
N ASN A 333 -16.81 1.31 -25.69
CA ASN A 333 -16.00 1.37 -26.90
C ASN A 333 -16.44 0.36 -27.98
N GLY A 334 -17.62 -0.27 -27.83
CA GLY A 334 -18.20 -1.19 -28.80
C GLY A 334 -17.46 -2.52 -29.00
N MET A 335 -16.73 -2.94 -27.96
CA MET A 335 -15.95 -4.19 -27.97
C MET A 335 -16.60 -5.31 -27.14
N LEU A 336 -17.73 -5.02 -26.48
CA LEU A 336 -18.46 -6.00 -25.66
C LEU A 336 -19.96 -5.94 -25.97
#